data_5e5c35b017722236c844bb091b69f27a
#
_entry.id   5e5c35b017722236c844bb091b69f27a
#
_cell.length_a   1.000
_cell.length_b   1.000
_cell.length_c   1.000
_cell.angle_alpha   90.00
_cell.angle_beta   90.00
_cell.angle_gamma   90.00
#
_symmetry.space_group_name_H-M   'P 1'
#
loop_
_entity.id
_entity.type
_entity.pdbx_description
1 polymer ?
#
loop_
_entity_poly.entity_id
_entity_poly.type
_entity_poly.pdbx_seq_one_letter_code
_entity_poly.pdbx_strand_id
1 'polypeptide(L)'
;MRKDDGVARRVERVKSGFGSIQQAFERAMEFGKAHSCIAQLADPSCVYSQKHAKFTLECAKMDGASGSLSCKTVEGQLLLYLACETHLNAAIGKCGAKNTGDFLLIFDSQKDEEALYKKFCHELKIRANGKNPGEGFEGAFEKEFSKLALSSYSVEQLVCERMALTFAKES
;
A
#
# COMPACT_ATOMS: atom_id res chain seq x y z
N MET A 1 3.98 26.59 8.17
CA MET A 1 3.20 25.44 8.68
C MET A 1 2.06 25.18 7.70
N ARG A 2 2.25 24.29 6.72
CA ARG A 2 1.16 23.88 5.83
C ARG A 2 0.19 23.09 6.70
N LYS A 3 -1.06 23.53 6.77
CA LYS A 3 -2.15 22.73 7.29
C LYS A 3 -2.15 21.42 6.52
N ASP A 4 -2.12 20.30 7.22
CA ASP A 4 -2.44 18.98 6.69
C ASP A 4 -3.88 19.10 6.15
N ASP A 5 -3.99 19.34 4.85
CA ASP A 5 -5.29 19.48 4.19
C ASP A 5 -5.93 18.11 4.22
N GLY A 6 -6.77 17.93 5.20
CA GLY A 6 -7.81 16.98 5.55
C GLY A 6 -8.18 15.81 4.65
N VAL A 7 -7.28 15.22 3.90
CA VAL A 7 -7.50 13.94 3.21
C VAL A 7 -6.99 12.85 4.14
N ALA A 8 -7.87 12.33 4.95
CA ALA A 8 -7.54 11.27 5.90
C ALA A 8 -7.28 9.97 5.13
N ARG A 9 -6.02 9.72 4.84
CA ARG A 9 -5.52 8.48 4.26
C ARG A 9 -5.28 7.50 5.37
N ARG A 10 -5.96 6.35 5.30
CA ARG A 10 -5.83 5.32 6.30
C ARG A 10 -4.86 4.24 5.86
N VAL A 11 -3.94 3.92 6.73
CA VAL A 11 -3.01 2.81 6.60
C VAL A 11 -3.09 2.03 7.90
N GLU A 12 -3.75 0.90 7.88
CA GLU A 12 -4.03 0.12 9.08
C GLU A 12 -3.68 -1.36 8.88
N ARG A 13 -3.14 -1.99 9.92
CA ARG A 13 -2.92 -3.42 9.95
C ARG A 13 -4.16 -4.10 10.48
N VAL A 14 -4.73 -5.00 9.68
CA VAL A 14 -6.08 -5.51 9.88
C VAL A 14 -6.17 -7.01 9.59
N LYS A 15 -7.32 -7.58 9.94
CA LYS A 15 -7.76 -8.93 9.55
C LYS A 15 -9.15 -8.88 8.95
N SER A 16 -9.48 -9.84 8.09
CA SER A 16 -10.80 -9.99 7.50
C SER A 16 -11.46 -11.29 7.94
N GLY A 17 -12.79 -11.26 8.03
CA GLY A 17 -13.59 -12.46 8.28
C GLY A 17 -13.91 -13.32 7.05
N PHE A 18 -13.30 -13.05 5.89
CA PHE A 18 -13.45 -13.90 4.70
C PHE A 18 -12.65 -15.19 4.82
N GLY A 19 -13.10 -16.22 4.11
CA GLY A 19 -12.44 -17.52 4.08
C GLY A 19 -11.12 -17.54 3.30
N SER A 20 -10.93 -16.60 2.37
CA SER A 20 -9.70 -16.47 1.59
C SER A 20 -9.34 -15.03 1.31
N ILE A 21 -8.04 -14.77 1.12
CA ILE A 21 -7.54 -13.44 0.75
C ILE A 21 -8.01 -13.04 -0.65
N GLN A 22 -8.20 -14.00 -1.53
CA GLN A 22 -8.71 -13.76 -2.88
C GLN A 22 -10.12 -13.15 -2.83
N GLN A 23 -11.01 -13.70 -2.00
CA GLN A 23 -12.36 -13.13 -1.80
C GLN A 23 -12.30 -11.72 -1.22
N ALA A 24 -11.42 -11.49 -0.24
CA ALA A 24 -11.25 -10.15 0.33
C ALA A 24 -10.77 -9.15 -0.72
N PHE A 25 -9.83 -9.56 -1.58
CA PHE A 25 -9.30 -8.73 -2.65
C PHE A 25 -10.35 -8.38 -3.71
N GLU A 26 -11.11 -9.37 -4.18
CA GLU A 26 -12.19 -9.17 -5.15
C GLU A 26 -13.24 -8.21 -4.62
N ARG A 27 -13.66 -8.36 -3.37
CA ARG A 27 -14.61 -7.44 -2.73
C ARG A 27 -14.04 -6.03 -2.53
N ALA A 28 -12.76 -5.90 -2.18
CA ALA A 28 -12.11 -4.60 -2.09
C ALA A 28 -12.10 -3.87 -3.45
N MET A 29 -11.78 -4.59 -4.53
CA MET A 29 -11.82 -4.05 -5.88
C MET A 29 -13.22 -3.63 -6.31
N GLU A 30 -14.23 -4.45 -6.05
CA GLU A 30 -15.64 -4.13 -6.35
C GLU A 30 -16.09 -2.88 -5.60
N PHE A 31 -15.78 -2.80 -4.32
CA PHE A 31 -16.08 -1.64 -3.48
C PHE A 31 -15.38 -0.37 -3.99
N GLY A 32 -14.07 -0.46 -4.29
CA GLY A 32 -13.31 0.65 -4.83
C GLY A 32 -13.91 1.22 -6.10
N LYS A 33 -14.30 0.36 -7.04
CA LYS A 33 -14.99 0.75 -8.28
C LYS A 33 -16.35 1.40 -8.02
N ALA A 34 -17.17 0.79 -7.15
CA ALA A 34 -18.52 1.27 -6.86
C ALA A 34 -18.54 2.64 -6.15
N HIS A 35 -17.52 2.93 -5.35
CA HIS A 35 -17.45 4.13 -4.51
C HIS A 35 -16.38 5.14 -4.93
N SER A 36 -15.63 4.86 -6.01
CA SER A 36 -14.51 5.69 -6.48
C SER A 36 -13.49 5.97 -5.36
N CYS A 37 -13.11 4.92 -4.65
CA CYS A 37 -12.08 4.97 -3.60
C CYS A 37 -10.97 3.95 -3.88
N ILE A 38 -9.80 4.18 -3.30
CA ILE A 38 -8.66 3.28 -3.36
C ILE A 38 -8.72 2.36 -2.15
N ALA A 39 -8.64 1.06 -2.35
CA ALA A 39 -8.62 0.05 -1.30
C ALA A 39 -7.62 -1.05 -1.66
N GLN A 40 -6.37 -0.90 -1.22
CA GLN A 40 -5.30 -1.85 -1.49
C GLN A 40 -4.99 -2.72 -0.28
N LEU A 41 -4.93 -4.03 -0.51
CA LEU A 41 -4.53 -5.03 0.47
C LEU A 41 -3.06 -5.43 0.18
N ALA A 42 -2.18 -5.23 1.16
CA ALA A 42 -0.75 -5.48 1.01
C ALA A 42 -0.21 -6.38 2.12
N ASP A 43 0.93 -7.02 1.85
CA ASP A 43 1.69 -7.77 2.84
C ASP A 43 2.36 -6.77 3.81
N PRO A 44 2.15 -6.88 5.12
CA PRO A 44 2.76 -5.99 6.09
C PRO A 44 4.29 -6.01 6.07
N SER A 45 4.90 -7.12 5.67
CA SER A 45 6.36 -7.27 5.59
C SER A 45 7.01 -6.37 4.52
N CYS A 46 6.22 -5.87 3.57
CA CYS A 46 6.70 -5.00 2.49
C CYS A 46 6.55 -3.51 2.78
N VAL A 47 5.97 -3.14 3.92
CA VAL A 47 5.71 -1.76 4.28
C VAL A 47 6.47 -1.39 5.53
N TYR A 48 7.49 -0.55 5.36
CA TYR A 48 8.38 -0.14 6.45
C TYR A 48 7.66 0.71 7.51
N SER A 49 6.81 1.64 7.08
CA SER A 49 6.09 2.54 7.99
C SER A 49 4.79 3.03 7.37
N GLN A 50 3.92 3.61 8.19
CA GLN A 50 2.71 4.30 7.71
C GLN A 50 3.07 5.44 6.73
N LYS A 51 4.15 6.16 6.99
CA LYS A 51 4.63 7.25 6.14
C LYS A 51 5.10 6.73 4.78
N HIS A 52 5.82 5.60 4.74
CA HIS A 52 6.20 4.93 3.49
C HIS A 52 4.96 4.57 2.65
N ALA A 53 3.94 3.94 3.25
CA ALA A 53 2.72 3.60 2.54
C ALA A 53 1.95 4.83 2.01
N LYS A 54 1.88 5.90 2.80
CA LYS A 54 1.24 7.16 2.37
C LYS A 54 2.01 7.83 1.24
N PHE A 55 3.33 7.83 1.30
CA PHE A 55 4.17 8.39 0.24
C PHE A 55 3.99 7.62 -1.08
N THR A 56 4.04 6.30 -1.05
CA THR A 56 3.85 5.47 -2.25
C THR A 56 2.46 5.64 -2.84
N LEU A 57 1.43 5.79 -2.00
CA LEU A 57 0.07 6.09 -2.45
C LEU A 57 0.00 7.42 -3.20
N GLU A 58 0.67 8.47 -2.70
CA GLU A 58 0.68 9.75 -3.39
C GLU A 58 1.37 9.68 -4.74
N CYS A 59 2.51 8.99 -4.83
CA CYS A 59 3.18 8.77 -6.11
C CYS A 59 2.24 8.07 -7.11
N ALA A 60 1.57 7.00 -6.69
CA ALA A 60 0.63 6.27 -7.55
C ALA A 60 -0.57 7.14 -8.00
N LYS A 61 -1.09 8.00 -7.11
CA LYS A 61 -2.16 8.95 -7.45
C LYS A 61 -1.70 10.03 -8.44
N MET A 62 -0.49 10.52 -8.29
CA MET A 62 0.11 11.48 -9.22
C MET A 62 0.23 10.89 -10.62
N ASP A 63 0.69 9.63 -10.73
CA ASP A 63 0.76 8.93 -12.01
C ASP A 63 -0.62 8.70 -12.61
N GLY A 64 -1.60 8.36 -11.79
CA GLY A 64 -2.99 8.25 -12.23
C GLY A 64 -3.53 9.56 -12.79
N ALA A 65 -3.26 10.68 -12.13
CA ALA A 65 -3.70 12.00 -12.56
C ALA A 65 -2.97 12.49 -13.84
N SER A 66 -1.70 12.13 -14.02
CA SER A 66 -0.90 12.50 -15.21
C SER A 66 -1.06 11.54 -16.38
N GLY A 67 -1.75 10.41 -16.20
CA GLY A 67 -1.86 9.37 -17.23
C GLY A 67 -0.59 8.54 -17.42
N SER A 68 0.32 8.52 -16.43
CA SER A 68 1.63 7.86 -16.48
C SER A 68 1.64 6.49 -15.78
N LEU A 69 0.47 5.86 -15.55
CA LEU A 69 0.40 4.55 -14.93
C LEU A 69 1.11 3.48 -15.78
N SER A 70 2.00 2.71 -15.15
CA SER A 70 2.61 1.51 -15.75
C SER A 70 1.65 0.31 -15.78
N CYS A 71 0.51 0.41 -15.11
CA CYS A 71 -0.55 -0.58 -15.08
C CYS A 71 -1.94 0.08 -15.21
N LYS A 72 -3.03 -0.71 -15.15
CA LYS A 72 -4.38 -0.22 -15.44
C LYS A 72 -5.02 0.59 -14.30
N THR A 73 -4.52 0.48 -13.07
CA THR A 73 -5.17 1.06 -11.88
C THR A 73 -4.15 1.67 -10.93
N VAL A 74 -4.59 2.64 -10.13
CA VAL A 74 -3.78 3.26 -9.08
C VAL A 74 -3.38 2.24 -8.02
N GLU A 75 -4.24 1.29 -7.68
CA GLU A 75 -3.93 0.20 -6.75
C GLU A 75 -2.80 -0.71 -7.26
N GLY A 76 -2.82 -1.03 -8.55
CA GLY A 76 -1.73 -1.78 -9.18
C GLY A 76 -0.42 -1.01 -9.16
N GLN A 77 -0.45 0.29 -9.49
CA GLN A 77 0.71 1.18 -9.43
C GLN A 77 1.26 1.29 -8.00
N LEU A 78 0.37 1.38 -7.01
CA LEU A 78 0.76 1.38 -5.60
C LEU A 78 1.52 0.10 -5.22
N LEU A 79 1.07 -1.08 -5.67
CA LEU A 79 1.80 -2.33 -5.45
C LEU A 79 3.16 -2.36 -6.15
N LEU A 80 3.26 -1.86 -7.38
CA LEU A 80 4.53 -1.73 -8.08
C LEU A 80 5.53 -0.90 -7.26
N TYR A 81 5.08 0.22 -6.73
CA TYR A 81 5.91 1.09 -5.89
C TYR A 81 6.31 0.43 -4.58
N LEU A 82 5.36 -0.19 -3.84
CA LEU A 82 5.66 -0.90 -2.59
C LEU A 82 6.66 -2.05 -2.81
N ALA A 83 6.55 -2.75 -3.93
CA ALA A 83 7.41 -3.88 -4.26
C ALA A 83 8.77 -3.45 -4.86
N CYS A 84 8.90 -2.21 -5.33
CA CYS A 84 9.98 -1.77 -6.22
C CYS A 84 10.14 -2.72 -7.43
N GLU A 85 9.01 -3.03 -8.06
CA GLU A 85 8.92 -3.93 -9.23
C GLU A 85 8.27 -3.19 -10.40
N THR A 86 8.64 -3.58 -11.62
CA THR A 86 8.08 -3.02 -12.86
C THR A 86 6.98 -3.91 -13.45
N HIS A 87 6.86 -5.14 -12.96
CA HIS A 87 5.86 -6.11 -13.40
C HIS A 87 4.83 -6.41 -12.31
N LEU A 88 3.54 -6.19 -12.60
CA LEU A 88 2.46 -6.33 -11.63
C LEU A 88 2.37 -7.72 -10.99
N ASN A 89 2.59 -8.79 -11.75
CA ASN A 89 2.57 -10.15 -11.21
C ASN A 89 3.69 -10.38 -10.18
N ALA A 90 4.88 -9.84 -10.43
CA ALA A 90 5.99 -9.89 -9.48
C ALA A 90 5.67 -9.06 -8.22
N ALA A 91 5.09 -7.88 -8.40
CA ALA A 91 4.67 -7.02 -7.29
C ALA A 91 3.59 -7.67 -6.42
N ILE A 92 2.57 -8.29 -7.02
CA ILE A 92 1.54 -9.06 -6.30
C ILE A 92 2.17 -10.22 -5.54
N GLY A 93 3.06 -10.97 -6.18
CA GLY A 93 3.77 -12.09 -5.55
C GLY A 93 4.60 -11.65 -4.35
N LYS A 94 5.23 -10.47 -4.41
CA LYS A 94 6.10 -9.93 -3.35
C LYS A 94 5.31 -9.22 -2.25
N CYS A 95 4.44 -8.29 -2.60
CA CYS A 95 3.79 -7.35 -1.69
C CYS A 95 2.27 -7.46 -1.62
N GLY A 96 1.63 -8.35 -2.36
CA GLY A 96 0.20 -8.61 -2.20
C GLY A 96 -0.09 -9.30 -0.87
N ALA A 97 -1.23 -9.02 -0.25
CA ALA A 97 -1.65 -9.67 0.99
C ALA A 97 -1.68 -11.19 0.85
N LYS A 98 -1.16 -11.92 1.83
CA LYS A 98 -0.98 -13.39 1.78
C LYS A 98 -2.10 -14.17 2.46
N ASN A 99 -2.70 -13.60 3.48
CA ASN A 99 -3.75 -14.26 4.26
C ASN A 99 -4.73 -13.25 4.83
N THR A 100 -5.87 -13.72 5.30
CA THR A 100 -6.93 -12.89 5.86
C THR A 100 -6.74 -12.53 7.34
N GLY A 101 -5.81 -13.18 8.02
CA GLY A 101 -5.56 -12.97 9.45
C GLY A 101 -4.65 -11.78 9.76
N ASP A 102 -3.84 -11.36 8.80
CA ASP A 102 -2.89 -10.27 8.99
C ASP A 102 -2.49 -9.67 7.64
N PHE A 103 -2.98 -8.49 7.34
CA PHE A 103 -2.58 -7.71 6.16
C PHE A 103 -2.67 -6.22 6.42
N LEU A 104 -2.04 -5.44 5.57
CA LEU A 104 -2.12 -3.99 5.58
C LEU A 104 -3.22 -3.54 4.63
N LEU A 105 -4.12 -2.70 5.14
CA LEU A 105 -5.11 -2.00 4.35
C LEU A 105 -4.65 -0.55 4.13
N ILE A 106 -4.55 -0.15 2.86
CA ILE A 106 -4.32 1.22 2.46
C ILE A 106 -5.63 1.70 1.82
N PHE A 107 -6.28 2.65 2.48
CA PHE A 107 -7.59 3.17 2.07
C PHE A 107 -7.53 4.68 1.89
N ASP A 108 -8.06 5.17 0.76
CA ASP A 108 -8.15 6.59 0.46
C ASP A 108 -9.44 6.90 -0.32
N SER A 109 -10.13 7.95 0.07
CA SER A 109 -11.33 8.44 -0.61
C SER A 109 -11.39 9.95 -0.59
N GLN A 110 -11.79 10.53 -1.71
CA GLN A 110 -12.02 11.99 -1.83
C GLN A 110 -13.39 12.43 -1.29
N LYS A 111 -14.27 11.47 -0.99
CA LYS A 111 -15.61 11.72 -0.44
C LYS A 111 -15.61 11.26 1.01
N ASP A 112 -16.62 11.59 1.78
CA ASP A 112 -16.82 11.22 3.19
C ASP A 112 -16.08 9.92 3.60
N GLU A 113 -14.78 10.04 3.85
CA GLU A 113 -13.87 8.92 4.06
C GLU A 113 -14.28 8.10 5.27
N GLU A 114 -14.69 8.74 6.35
CA GLU A 114 -15.06 8.06 7.59
C GLU A 114 -16.29 7.14 7.37
N ALA A 115 -17.32 7.63 6.69
CA ALA A 115 -18.53 6.85 6.40
C ALA A 115 -18.23 5.72 5.41
N LEU A 116 -17.45 6.00 4.35
CA LEU A 116 -17.04 5.00 3.37
C LEU A 116 -16.13 3.94 3.98
N TYR A 117 -15.19 4.35 4.84
CA TYR A 117 -14.31 3.42 5.53
C TYR A 117 -15.09 2.48 6.47
N LYS A 118 -16.04 3.00 7.25
CA LYS A 118 -16.91 2.17 8.10
C LYS A 118 -17.72 1.17 7.28
N LYS A 119 -18.28 1.63 6.16
CA LYS A 119 -19.01 0.77 5.23
C LYS A 119 -18.10 -0.32 4.65
N PHE A 120 -16.90 0.04 4.18
CA PHE A 120 -15.90 -0.90 3.69
C PHE A 120 -15.55 -1.96 4.74
N CYS A 121 -15.24 -1.52 5.96
CA CYS A 121 -14.92 -2.45 7.06
C CYS A 121 -16.07 -3.41 7.38
N HIS A 122 -17.30 -2.92 7.34
CA HIS A 122 -18.48 -3.76 7.55
C HIS A 122 -18.65 -4.80 6.44
N GLU A 123 -18.60 -4.39 5.17
CA GLU A 123 -18.79 -5.28 4.02
C GLU A 123 -17.68 -6.32 3.89
N LEU A 124 -16.43 -5.95 4.15
CA LEU A 124 -15.29 -6.85 4.10
C LEU A 124 -15.00 -7.56 5.43
N LYS A 125 -15.86 -7.37 6.44
CA LYS A 125 -15.65 -7.93 7.80
C LYS A 125 -14.26 -7.61 8.35
N ILE A 126 -13.79 -6.38 8.09
CA ILE A 126 -12.46 -5.90 8.51
C ILE A 126 -12.49 -5.57 10.00
N ARG A 127 -11.42 -5.96 10.70
CA ARG A 127 -11.17 -5.64 12.11
C ARG A 127 -9.70 -5.30 12.29
N ALA A 128 -9.40 -4.33 13.14
CA ALA A 128 -8.02 -4.08 13.56
C ALA A 128 -7.41 -5.36 14.17
N ASN A 129 -6.15 -5.62 13.89
CA ASN A 129 -5.45 -6.77 14.48
C ASN A 129 -4.55 -6.42 15.66
N GLY A 130 -4.55 -5.14 16.07
CA GLY A 130 -3.79 -4.64 17.23
C GLY A 130 -2.30 -4.42 16.98
N LYS A 131 -1.82 -4.60 15.76
CA LYS A 131 -0.43 -4.36 15.38
C LYS A 131 -0.28 -3.03 14.63
N ASN A 132 0.88 -2.40 14.76
CA ASN A 132 1.18 -1.18 14.00
C ASN A 132 1.64 -1.50 12.58
N PRO A 133 1.35 -0.63 11.58
CA PRO A 133 2.01 -0.67 10.29
C PRO A 133 3.53 -0.61 10.45
N GLY A 134 4.26 -1.49 9.78
CA GLY A 134 5.72 -1.60 9.91
C GLY A 134 6.21 -2.51 11.02
N GLU A 135 5.39 -2.92 11.97
CA GLU A 135 5.76 -3.93 12.96
C GLU A 135 5.98 -5.29 12.27
N GLY A 136 7.17 -5.88 12.49
CA GLY A 136 7.58 -7.10 11.81
C GLY A 136 8.00 -6.90 10.34
N PHE A 137 8.39 -5.69 9.97
CA PHE A 137 9.03 -5.41 8.69
C PHE A 137 10.35 -6.19 8.61
N GLU A 138 10.29 -7.32 7.95
CA GLU A 138 11.41 -8.17 7.57
C GLU A 138 11.59 -8.18 6.06
N GLY A 139 11.33 -7.06 5.42
CA GLY A 139 11.24 -6.98 3.98
C GLY A 139 12.47 -7.51 3.27
N ALA A 140 12.28 -8.03 2.07
CA ALA A 140 13.36 -8.40 1.14
C ALA A 140 14.42 -7.29 0.98
N PHE A 141 14.04 -6.06 1.37
CA PHE A 141 14.88 -4.87 1.37
C PHE A 141 15.86 -4.81 2.55
N GLU A 142 15.54 -5.36 3.73
CA GLU A 142 16.43 -5.30 4.89
C GLU A 142 17.76 -6.00 4.63
N LYS A 143 17.72 -7.15 3.94
CA LYS A 143 18.94 -7.87 3.53
C LYS A 143 19.73 -7.13 2.44
N GLU A 144 19.06 -6.43 1.56
CA GLU A 144 19.72 -5.59 0.54
C GLU A 144 20.35 -4.36 1.18
N PHE A 145 19.63 -3.70 2.10
CA PHE A 145 20.09 -2.46 2.73
C PHE A 145 21.10 -2.67 3.86
N SER A 146 21.07 -3.81 4.56
CA SER A 146 22.08 -4.14 5.58
C SER A 146 23.48 -4.32 5.01
N LYS A 147 23.60 -4.59 3.70
CA LYS A 147 24.89 -4.66 3.00
C LYS A 147 25.40 -3.29 2.55
N LEU A 148 24.52 -2.31 2.47
CA LEU A 148 24.88 -0.93 2.20
C LEU A 148 25.17 -0.28 3.54
N ALA A 149 26.42 -0.32 4.00
CA ALA A 149 26.90 0.36 5.23
C ALA A 149 26.78 1.89 5.09
N LEU A 150 25.60 2.39 4.82
CA LEU A 150 25.31 3.80 4.66
C LEU A 150 24.83 4.36 6.01
N SER A 151 25.77 4.66 6.87
CA SER A 151 25.55 5.25 8.19
C SER A 151 24.80 6.58 8.20
N SER A 152 24.46 7.15 7.05
CA SER A 152 23.85 8.47 6.90
C SER A 152 22.39 8.46 6.44
N TYR A 153 21.84 7.32 6.01
CA TYR A 153 20.45 7.23 5.51
C TYR A 153 19.59 6.38 6.43
N SER A 154 18.35 6.85 6.68
CA SER A 154 17.36 6.00 7.33
C SER A 154 16.88 4.92 6.36
N VAL A 155 16.42 3.78 6.89
CA VAL A 155 15.82 2.70 6.07
C VAL A 155 14.66 3.23 5.22
N GLU A 156 13.87 4.15 5.75
CA GLU A 156 12.76 4.79 5.02
C GLU A 156 13.26 5.58 3.79
N GLN A 157 14.36 6.33 3.93
CA GLN A 157 14.96 7.03 2.80
C GLN A 157 15.47 6.06 1.73
N LEU A 158 16.13 4.98 2.15
CA LEU A 158 16.62 3.95 1.23
C LEU A 158 15.49 3.25 0.46
N VAL A 159 14.36 2.96 1.12
CA VAL A 159 13.19 2.37 0.46
C VAL A 159 12.60 3.35 -0.58
N CYS A 160 12.46 4.62 -0.23
CA CYS A 160 11.97 5.65 -1.17
C CYS A 160 12.94 5.84 -2.34
N GLU A 161 14.25 5.85 -2.09
CA GLU A 161 15.26 5.96 -3.13
C GLU A 161 15.27 4.75 -4.06
N ARG A 162 15.17 3.53 -3.50
CA ARG A 162 15.07 2.29 -4.30
C ARG A 162 13.86 2.32 -5.21
N MET A 163 12.71 2.77 -4.71
CA MET A 163 11.50 2.94 -5.50
C MET A 163 11.75 3.91 -6.66
N ALA A 164 12.31 5.09 -6.39
CA ALA A 164 12.60 6.09 -7.41
C ALA A 164 13.57 5.57 -8.49
N LEU A 165 14.63 4.86 -8.08
CA LEU A 165 15.62 4.28 -9.00
C LEU A 165 15.02 3.15 -9.87
N THR A 166 14.08 2.40 -9.36
CA THR A 166 13.42 1.31 -10.13
C THR A 166 12.71 1.90 -11.35
N PHE A 167 12.02 3.02 -11.19
CA PHE A 167 11.24 3.64 -12.26
C PHE A 167 12.04 4.63 -13.12
N ALA A 168 13.14 5.18 -12.61
CA ALA A 168 14.01 6.06 -13.39
C ALA A 168 14.79 5.33 -14.51
N LYS A 169 14.97 4.01 -14.41
CA LYS A 169 15.68 3.21 -15.41
C LYS A 169 14.85 2.84 -16.63
N GLU A 170 13.54 3.05 -16.59
CA GLU A 170 12.61 2.74 -17.69
C GLU A 170 12.23 3.97 -18.53
N SER A 171 12.75 5.14 -18.17
CA SER A 171 12.56 6.40 -18.91
C SER A 171 13.70 6.64 -19.88
#